data_89196330f5a9ad2af458332b2d947acf
#
_entry.id   89196330f5a9ad2af458332b2d947acf
#
_cell.length_a   1.000
_cell.length_b   1.000
_cell.length_c   1.000
_cell.angle_alpha   90.00
_cell.angle_beta   90.00
_cell.angle_gamma   90.00
#
_symmetry.space_group_name_H-M   'P 1'
#
loop_
_entity.id
_entity.type
_entity.pdbx_description
1 polymer ?
#
loop_
_entity_poly.entity_id
_entity_poly.type
_entity_poly.pdbx_seq_one_letter_code
_entity_poly.pdbx_strand_id
1 'polypeptide(L)'
;MQNFVHPPIVENIQSSFYNGPMFVHLRLHSEFSIVDSTCRIDEVVQAAADDQQPALAITDLSNLFGAIKFYKACRAKGVQPILGAEIFLEGLGVDPLALSRVMVLVQSSQGYLNLSELLARAWTQNMVKNNAVVKLPWLKELSEGLILLSGAQAG
;
A
#
# COMPACT_ATOMS: atom_id res chain seq x y z
N MET A 1 16.19 -17.24 -24.26
CA MET A 1 15.01 -16.66 -23.59
C MET A 1 14.87 -17.35 -22.23
N GLN A 2 15.36 -16.72 -21.16
CA GLN A 2 15.22 -17.26 -19.80
C GLN A 2 13.88 -16.78 -19.26
N ASN A 3 13.00 -17.73 -18.93
CA ASN A 3 11.74 -17.48 -18.25
C ASN A 3 12.05 -16.97 -16.83
N PHE A 4 11.88 -15.68 -16.58
CA PHE A 4 11.79 -15.15 -15.24
C PHE A 4 10.46 -15.63 -14.61
N VAL A 5 10.54 -16.74 -13.89
CA VAL A 5 9.47 -17.17 -13.00
C VAL A 5 9.53 -16.24 -11.78
N HIS A 6 8.65 -15.26 -11.72
CA HIS A 6 8.44 -14.48 -10.50
C HIS A 6 7.86 -15.42 -9.45
N PRO A 7 8.47 -15.52 -8.25
CA PRO A 7 7.82 -16.23 -7.16
C PRO A 7 6.51 -15.48 -6.80
N PRO A 8 5.43 -16.21 -6.51
CA PRO A 8 4.17 -15.60 -6.11
C PRO A 8 4.37 -14.75 -4.85
N ILE A 9 3.73 -13.59 -4.83
CA ILE A 9 3.82 -12.59 -3.76
C ILE A 9 3.26 -13.14 -2.43
N VAL A 10 2.56 -14.27 -2.49
CA VAL A 10 1.96 -14.93 -1.32
C VAL A 10 2.17 -16.45 -1.42
N GLU A 11 3.40 -16.95 -1.22
CA GLU A 11 3.60 -18.37 -0.96
C GLU A 11 4.56 -18.58 0.21
N ASN A 12 4.05 -19.37 1.16
CA ASN A 12 4.73 -19.96 2.31
C ASN A 12 5.23 -19.01 3.41
N ILE A 13 4.28 -18.48 4.18
CA ILE A 13 4.52 -18.33 5.61
C ILE A 13 4.45 -19.76 6.18
N GLN A 14 5.56 -20.49 6.15
CA GLN A 14 5.67 -21.68 6.97
C GLN A 14 5.55 -21.25 8.42
N SER A 15 4.48 -21.68 9.07
CA SER A 15 4.19 -21.52 10.47
C SER A 15 5.31 -22.22 11.30
N SER A 16 6.42 -21.54 11.50
CA SER A 16 7.38 -21.88 12.52
C SER A 16 6.89 -21.24 13.82
N PHE A 17 6.12 -22.02 14.58
CA PHE A 17 5.87 -21.92 16.02
C PHE A 17 6.01 -20.53 16.67
N TYR A 18 5.10 -19.60 16.35
CA TYR A 18 4.91 -18.40 17.14
C TYR A 18 3.60 -18.56 17.92
N ASN A 19 3.70 -18.81 19.23
CA ASN A 19 2.54 -18.99 20.13
C ASN A 19 2.01 -17.67 20.72
N GLY A 20 2.29 -16.51 20.07
CA GLY A 20 1.80 -15.20 20.48
C GLY A 20 0.84 -14.57 19.45
N PRO A 21 0.07 -13.54 19.84
CA PRO A 21 -0.73 -12.79 18.89
C PRO A 21 0.20 -12.11 17.88
N MET A 22 0.14 -12.54 16.60
CA MET A 22 0.89 -11.89 15.52
C MET A 22 0.22 -10.56 15.19
N PHE A 23 0.98 -9.47 15.32
CA PHE A 23 0.53 -8.15 14.92
C PHE A 23 1.19 -7.76 13.58
N VAL A 24 0.42 -7.14 12.69
CA VAL A 24 0.89 -6.63 11.41
C VAL A 24 0.38 -5.20 11.24
N HIS A 25 1.29 -4.25 11.08
CA HIS A 25 0.92 -2.89 10.72
C HIS A 25 0.53 -2.83 9.25
N LEU A 26 -0.73 -2.51 8.98
CA LEU A 26 -1.28 -2.37 7.62
C LEU A 26 -1.30 -0.92 7.12
N ARG A 27 -0.97 0.07 7.97
CA ARG A 27 -0.91 1.47 7.60
C ARG A 27 0.41 2.08 8.07
N LEU A 28 1.18 2.56 7.12
CA LEU A 28 2.46 3.23 7.37
C LEU A 28 2.71 4.28 6.29
N HIS A 29 2.91 5.52 6.70
CA HIS A 29 3.42 6.57 5.84
C HIS A 29 4.92 6.73 6.10
N SER A 30 5.72 6.67 5.03
CA SER A 30 7.16 6.87 5.08
C SER A 30 7.58 8.32 4.77
N GLU A 31 8.89 8.56 4.74
CA GLU A 31 9.46 9.84 4.29
C GLU A 31 9.04 10.26 2.87
N PHE A 32 8.41 9.36 2.09
CA PHE A 32 7.86 9.65 0.77
C PHE A 32 6.41 10.18 0.81
N SER A 33 5.75 10.14 1.97
CA SER A 33 4.51 10.88 2.25
C SER A 33 4.86 12.28 2.79
N ILE A 34 5.33 13.16 1.92
CA ILE A 34 6.03 14.42 2.23
C ILE A 34 5.28 15.33 3.23
N VAL A 35 3.95 15.26 3.28
CA VAL A 35 3.13 16.11 4.14
C VAL A 35 2.78 15.44 5.47
N ASP A 36 2.76 14.11 5.51
CA ASP A 36 2.14 13.34 6.60
C ASP A 36 3.13 12.56 7.47
N SER A 37 4.41 12.39 7.06
CA SER A 37 5.33 11.54 7.81
C SER A 37 6.81 11.90 7.64
N THR A 38 7.58 11.64 8.72
CA THR A 38 9.04 11.70 8.75
C THR A 38 9.66 10.32 9.01
N CYS A 39 8.86 9.25 9.00
CA CYS A 39 9.32 7.91 9.30
C CYS A 39 10.24 7.38 8.20
N ARG A 40 11.47 7.05 8.54
CA ARG A 40 12.43 6.47 7.61
C ARG A 40 12.17 4.98 7.40
N ILE A 41 12.13 4.55 6.14
CA ILE A 41 11.86 3.16 5.78
C ILE A 41 12.81 2.19 6.50
N ASP A 42 14.11 2.47 6.52
CA ASP A 42 15.10 1.57 7.11
C ASP A 42 14.91 1.42 8.63
N GLU A 43 14.55 2.51 9.33
CA GLU A 43 14.29 2.52 10.77
C GLU A 43 13.02 1.75 11.13
N VAL A 44 11.94 1.97 10.38
CA VAL A 44 10.65 1.30 10.62
C VAL A 44 10.74 -0.19 10.32
N VAL A 45 11.40 -0.58 9.25
CA VAL A 45 11.62 -1.99 8.92
C VAL A 45 12.50 -2.69 9.96
N GLN A 46 13.53 -1.99 10.48
CA GLN A 46 14.34 -2.52 11.56
C GLN A 46 13.50 -2.71 12.83
N ALA A 47 12.69 -1.72 13.21
CA ALA A 47 11.81 -1.83 14.38
C ALA A 47 10.79 -2.98 14.25
N ALA A 48 10.22 -3.19 13.07
CA ALA A 48 9.33 -4.31 12.80
C ALA A 48 10.04 -5.68 12.92
N ALA A 49 11.28 -5.76 12.45
CA ALA A 49 12.09 -6.96 12.58
C ALA A 49 12.47 -7.26 14.05
N ASP A 50 12.85 -6.22 14.80
CA ASP A 50 13.19 -6.33 16.23
C ASP A 50 11.97 -6.75 17.07
N ASP A 51 10.77 -6.28 16.69
CA ASP A 51 9.47 -6.65 17.27
C ASP A 51 8.94 -7.99 16.73
N GLN A 52 9.71 -8.69 15.90
CA GLN A 52 9.37 -9.99 15.31
C GLN A 52 8.04 -9.96 14.51
N GLN A 53 7.69 -8.84 13.90
CA GLN A 53 6.51 -8.78 13.06
C GLN A 53 6.73 -9.59 11.77
N PRO A 54 5.77 -10.46 11.41
CA PRO A 54 5.94 -11.33 10.23
C PRO A 54 5.84 -10.53 8.92
N ALA A 55 5.10 -9.42 8.93
CA ALA A 55 4.86 -8.58 7.77
C ALA A 55 4.70 -7.11 8.18
N LEU A 56 4.92 -6.22 7.22
CA LEU A 56 4.73 -4.77 7.37
C LEU A 56 4.19 -4.21 6.06
N ALA A 57 3.22 -3.30 6.13
CA ALA A 57 2.73 -2.58 4.96
C ALA A 57 3.35 -1.19 4.85
N ILE A 58 3.53 -0.71 3.59
CA ILE A 58 3.76 0.70 3.27
C ILE A 58 2.53 1.23 2.52
N THR A 59 2.01 2.38 2.95
CA THR A 59 0.78 2.98 2.39
C THR A 59 0.93 4.49 2.26
N ASP A 60 1.98 4.92 1.56
CA ASP A 60 2.24 6.35 1.31
C ASP A 60 1.07 7.03 0.59
N LEU A 61 0.87 8.32 0.88
CA LEU A 61 -0.25 9.08 0.35
C LEU A 61 -0.09 9.33 -1.15
N SER A 62 -0.98 8.75 -1.94
CA SER A 62 -1.09 8.92 -3.39
C SER A 62 0.18 8.64 -4.19
N ASN A 63 1.07 7.80 -3.68
CA ASN A 63 2.30 7.43 -4.40
C ASN A 63 2.84 6.05 -4.00
N LEU A 64 3.79 5.54 -4.81
CA LEU A 64 4.54 4.29 -4.60
C LEU A 64 6.06 4.55 -4.63
N PHE A 65 6.53 5.77 -4.36
CA PHE A 65 7.93 6.13 -4.52
C PHE A 65 8.86 5.32 -3.59
N GLY A 66 8.41 5.03 -2.39
CA GLY A 66 9.14 4.22 -1.42
C GLY A 66 9.08 2.72 -1.65
N ALA A 67 8.22 2.21 -2.55
CA ALA A 67 7.89 0.79 -2.66
C ALA A 67 9.12 -0.11 -2.88
N ILE A 68 10.03 0.24 -3.80
CA ILE A 68 11.22 -0.57 -4.10
C ILE A 68 12.21 -0.57 -2.94
N LYS A 69 12.45 0.59 -2.32
CA LYS A 69 13.33 0.72 -1.15
C LYS A 69 12.78 -0.12 0.00
N PHE A 70 11.49 0.02 0.29
CA PHE A 70 10.78 -0.71 1.32
C PHE A 70 10.83 -2.23 1.09
N TYR A 71 10.50 -2.69 -0.13
CA TYR A 71 10.55 -4.10 -0.48
C TYR A 71 11.94 -4.71 -0.21
N LYS A 72 13.01 -4.04 -0.66
CA LYS A 72 14.37 -4.51 -0.46
C LYS A 72 14.75 -4.54 1.03
N ALA A 73 14.40 -3.52 1.79
CA ALA A 73 14.68 -3.43 3.22
C ALA A 73 13.97 -4.56 4.00
N CYS A 74 12.67 -4.78 3.74
CA CYS A 74 11.91 -5.86 4.38
C CYS A 74 12.50 -7.24 4.07
N ARG A 75 12.81 -7.50 2.78
CA ARG A 75 13.40 -8.79 2.37
C ARG A 75 14.76 -9.05 3.04
N ALA A 76 15.58 -8.02 3.20
CA ALA A 76 16.87 -8.12 3.86
C ALA A 76 16.76 -8.45 5.38
N LYS A 77 15.62 -8.10 6.01
CA LYS A 77 15.36 -8.31 7.45
C LYS A 77 14.43 -9.49 7.73
N GLY A 78 13.98 -10.22 6.71
CA GLY A 78 13.06 -11.35 6.88
C GLY A 78 11.61 -10.95 7.19
N VAL A 79 11.25 -9.67 6.99
CA VAL A 79 9.88 -9.17 7.12
C VAL A 79 9.18 -9.28 5.76
N GLN A 80 7.93 -9.78 5.73
CA GLN A 80 7.14 -9.83 4.50
C GLN A 80 6.66 -8.44 4.12
N PRO A 81 7.05 -7.86 2.95
CA PRO A 81 6.56 -6.57 2.52
C PRO A 81 5.12 -6.66 1.97
N ILE A 82 4.27 -5.74 2.40
CA ILE A 82 2.94 -5.52 1.82
C ILE A 82 2.97 -4.12 1.20
N LEU A 83 2.77 -4.05 -0.13
CA LEU A 83 2.74 -2.79 -0.85
C LEU A 83 1.32 -2.25 -0.90
N GLY A 84 1.18 -0.93 -0.81
CA GLY A 84 -0.10 -0.26 -0.90
C GLY A 84 0.06 1.25 -1.03
N ALA A 85 -1.05 1.95 -1.05
CA ALA A 85 -1.11 3.40 -0.98
C ALA A 85 -2.39 3.83 -0.26
N GLU A 86 -2.34 4.96 0.44
CA GLU A 86 -3.54 5.67 0.83
C GLU A 86 -3.92 6.61 -0.31
N ILE A 87 -5.17 6.58 -0.74
CA ILE A 87 -5.66 7.36 -1.88
C ILE A 87 -6.81 8.27 -1.47
N PHE A 88 -6.94 9.41 -2.14
CA PHE A 88 -8.18 10.16 -2.14
C PHE A 88 -9.13 9.56 -3.16
N LEU A 89 -10.36 9.31 -2.75
CA LEU A 89 -11.42 8.73 -3.58
C LEU A 89 -12.64 9.64 -3.60
N GLU A 90 -13.16 9.95 -4.78
CA GLU A 90 -14.42 10.67 -4.97
C GLU A 90 -15.56 9.69 -5.28
N GLY A 91 -16.77 10.07 -4.87
CA GLY A 91 -18.01 9.35 -5.23
C GLY A 91 -18.42 8.23 -4.27
N LEU A 92 -17.84 8.15 -3.05
CA LEU A 92 -18.28 7.22 -2.01
C LEU A 92 -19.37 7.81 -1.09
N GLY A 93 -19.39 9.13 -0.90
CA GLY A 93 -20.27 9.79 0.06
C GLY A 93 -21.59 10.26 -0.53
N VAL A 94 -22.47 10.77 0.35
CA VAL A 94 -23.70 11.46 -0.03
C VAL A 94 -23.41 12.77 -0.73
N ASP A 95 -22.31 13.43 -0.38
CA ASP A 95 -21.78 14.60 -1.08
C ASP A 95 -20.80 14.16 -2.17
N PRO A 96 -21.12 14.38 -3.46
CA PRO A 96 -20.24 14.01 -4.57
C PRO A 96 -18.89 14.74 -4.56
N LEU A 97 -18.78 15.86 -3.85
CA LEU A 97 -17.55 16.65 -3.73
C LEU A 97 -16.70 16.28 -2.51
N ALA A 98 -17.23 15.46 -1.61
CA ALA A 98 -16.48 14.97 -0.48
C ALA A 98 -15.44 13.94 -0.93
N LEU A 99 -14.19 14.16 -0.52
CA LEU A 99 -13.11 13.20 -0.76
C LEU A 99 -12.98 12.28 0.46
N SER A 100 -13.05 10.98 0.20
CA SER A 100 -12.77 9.96 1.21
C SER A 100 -11.31 9.50 1.12
N ARG A 101 -10.68 9.22 2.26
CA ARG A 101 -9.36 8.56 2.29
C ARG A 101 -9.55 7.05 2.42
N VAL A 102 -9.00 6.32 1.49
CA VAL A 102 -9.12 4.85 1.42
C VAL A 102 -7.74 4.25 1.31
N MET A 103 -7.49 3.21 2.06
CA MET A 103 -6.25 2.45 2.00
C MET A 103 -6.41 1.30 1.01
N VAL A 104 -5.46 1.18 0.08
CA VAL A 104 -5.43 0.14 -0.95
C VAL A 104 -4.17 -0.68 -0.77
N LEU A 105 -4.32 -1.98 -0.54
CA LEU A 105 -3.22 -2.93 -0.43
C LEU A 105 -3.16 -3.83 -1.66
N VAL A 106 -1.95 -4.14 -2.07
CA VAL A 106 -1.67 -5.02 -3.22
C VAL A 106 -1.65 -6.47 -2.77
N GLN A 107 -2.48 -7.29 -3.39
CA GLN A 107 -2.57 -8.72 -3.16
C GLN A 107 -1.84 -9.56 -4.21
N SER A 108 -1.70 -9.05 -5.44
CA SER A 108 -1.12 -9.77 -6.57
C SER A 108 -0.29 -8.86 -7.48
N SER A 109 0.46 -9.44 -8.42
CA SER A 109 1.18 -8.67 -9.44
C SER A 109 0.23 -7.83 -10.30
N GLN A 110 -0.97 -8.35 -10.62
CA GLN A 110 -1.99 -7.58 -11.32
C GLN A 110 -2.48 -6.40 -10.47
N GLY A 111 -2.67 -6.60 -9.16
CA GLY A 111 -3.03 -5.52 -8.24
C GLY A 111 -1.98 -4.40 -8.20
N TYR A 112 -0.69 -4.73 -8.26
CA TYR A 112 0.37 -3.72 -8.34
C TYR A 112 0.28 -2.87 -9.61
N LEU A 113 0.03 -3.50 -10.77
CA LEU A 113 -0.17 -2.79 -12.03
C LEU A 113 -1.43 -1.92 -11.98
N ASN A 114 -2.52 -2.45 -11.44
CA ASN A 114 -3.79 -1.74 -11.29
C ASN A 114 -3.66 -0.53 -10.36
N LEU A 115 -2.99 -0.68 -9.21
CA LEU A 115 -2.74 0.45 -8.30
C LEU A 115 -1.85 1.51 -8.96
N SER A 116 -0.81 1.09 -9.68
CA SER A 116 0.07 2.02 -10.42
C SER A 116 -0.70 2.82 -11.47
N GLU A 117 -1.60 2.15 -12.21
CA GLU A 117 -2.46 2.81 -13.21
C GLU A 117 -3.47 3.77 -12.56
N LEU A 118 -4.10 3.37 -11.44
CA LEU A 118 -5.01 4.24 -10.68
C LEU A 118 -4.32 5.52 -10.24
N LEU A 119 -3.12 5.42 -9.69
CA LEU A 119 -2.33 6.57 -9.26
C LEU A 119 -1.90 7.43 -10.45
N ALA A 120 -1.48 6.82 -11.56
CA ALA A 120 -1.12 7.55 -12.79
C ALA A 120 -2.31 8.34 -13.34
N ARG A 121 -3.50 7.74 -13.43
CA ARG A 121 -4.74 8.44 -13.83
C ARG A 121 -5.07 9.59 -12.87
N ALA A 122 -4.98 9.36 -11.56
CA ALA A 122 -5.27 10.39 -10.57
C ALA A 122 -4.35 11.62 -10.75
N TRP A 123 -3.05 11.40 -10.87
CA TRP A 123 -2.05 12.46 -11.04
C TRP A 123 -2.15 13.20 -12.39
N THR A 124 -2.56 12.52 -13.46
CA THR A 124 -2.56 13.11 -14.81
C THR A 124 -3.92 13.64 -15.25
N GLN A 125 -5.02 13.12 -14.68
CA GLN A 125 -6.38 13.39 -15.20
C GLN A 125 -7.34 13.96 -14.17
N ASN A 126 -7.04 13.87 -12.86
CA ASN A 126 -7.99 14.27 -11.82
C ASN A 126 -7.32 14.87 -10.57
N MET A 127 -6.69 16.02 -10.76
CA MET A 127 -6.12 16.81 -9.65
C MET A 127 -7.19 17.75 -9.06
N VAL A 128 -7.50 17.59 -7.77
CA VAL A 128 -8.46 18.41 -7.02
C VAL A 128 -7.76 19.05 -5.83
N LYS A 129 -7.67 20.37 -5.79
CA LYS A 129 -7.00 21.13 -4.69
C LYS A 129 -5.61 20.59 -4.35
N ASN A 130 -4.79 20.31 -5.36
CA ASN A 130 -3.45 19.71 -5.26
C ASN A 130 -3.40 18.25 -4.77
N ASN A 131 -4.52 17.56 -4.70
CA ASN A 131 -4.57 16.13 -4.40
C ASN A 131 -4.84 15.33 -5.67
N ALA A 132 -4.12 14.23 -5.85
CA ALA A 132 -4.42 13.24 -6.87
C ALA A 132 -5.60 12.39 -6.41
N VAL A 133 -6.74 12.49 -7.11
CA VAL A 133 -8.01 11.90 -6.69
C VAL A 133 -8.41 10.77 -7.64
N VAL A 134 -8.63 9.60 -7.10
CA VAL A 134 -9.13 8.44 -7.85
C VAL A 134 -10.65 8.55 -7.98
N LYS A 135 -11.18 8.26 -9.17
CA LYS A 135 -12.62 8.16 -9.39
C LYS A 135 -13.13 6.76 -9.07
N LEU A 136 -14.28 6.67 -8.41
CA LEU A 136 -14.89 5.37 -8.07
C LEU A 136 -15.08 4.43 -9.29
N PRO A 137 -15.46 4.89 -10.50
CA PRO A 137 -15.49 4.03 -11.68
C PRO A 137 -14.14 3.43 -12.06
N TRP A 138 -13.04 4.17 -11.94
CA TRP A 138 -11.69 3.65 -12.22
C TRP A 138 -11.29 2.58 -11.21
N LEU A 139 -11.62 2.80 -9.93
CA LEU A 139 -11.34 1.82 -8.89
C LEU A 139 -12.12 0.51 -9.11
N LYS A 140 -13.37 0.60 -9.57
CA LYS A 140 -14.18 -0.59 -9.94
C LYS A 140 -13.58 -1.34 -11.13
N GLU A 141 -13.10 -0.62 -12.15
CA GLU A 141 -12.46 -1.18 -13.34
C GLU A 141 -11.15 -1.91 -12.99
N LEU A 142 -10.35 -1.35 -12.09
CA LEU A 142 -8.99 -1.80 -11.77
C LEU A 142 -8.90 -2.45 -10.37
N SER A 143 -9.98 -3.04 -9.88
CA SER A 143 -10.06 -3.61 -8.52
C SER A 143 -9.38 -4.98 -8.36
N GLU A 144 -9.11 -5.68 -9.46
CA GLU A 144 -8.50 -7.02 -9.41
C GLU A 144 -7.14 -7.00 -8.70
N GLY A 145 -6.96 -7.91 -7.74
CA GLY A 145 -5.72 -8.04 -6.96
C GLY A 145 -5.47 -6.92 -5.97
N LEU A 146 -6.50 -6.13 -5.62
CA LEU A 146 -6.48 -5.09 -4.61
C LEU A 146 -7.39 -5.43 -3.43
N ILE A 147 -6.94 -5.05 -2.23
CA ILE A 147 -7.74 -5.07 -1.00
C ILE A 147 -7.96 -3.62 -0.58
N LEU A 148 -9.21 -3.24 -0.34
CA LEU A 148 -9.58 -1.91 0.12
C LEU A 148 -9.93 -1.95 1.60
N LEU A 149 -9.38 -1.00 2.36
CA LEU A 149 -9.72 -0.77 3.76
C LEU A 149 -10.22 0.67 3.91
N SER A 150 -11.31 0.83 4.65
CA SER A 150 -11.84 2.18 4.93
C SER A 150 -10.87 2.96 5.82
N GLY A 151 -10.80 4.28 5.63
CA GLY A 151 -9.95 5.18 6.40
C GLY A 151 -10.53 5.56 7.79
N ALA A 152 -11.46 4.80 8.34
CA ALA A 152 -12.18 5.10 9.58
C ALA A 152 -12.86 6.48 9.54
N GLN A 153 -12.53 7.41 10.45
CA GLN A 153 -13.14 8.75 10.47
C GLN A 153 -12.80 9.62 9.25
N ALA A 154 -11.73 9.29 8.51
CA ALA A 154 -11.29 10.04 7.33
C ALA A 154 -11.70 9.39 6.01
N GLY A 155 -12.38 8.25 6.08
CA GLY A 155 -12.82 7.46 4.93
C GLY A 155 -14.32 7.40 4.75
#